data_98b32b65adf49744a8fe3ad13808a55b
#
_entry.id   98b32b65adf49744a8fe3ad13808a55b
#
_cell.length_a   1.000
_cell.length_b   1.000
_cell.length_c   1.000
_cell.angle_alpha   90.00
_cell.angle_beta   90.00
_cell.angle_gamma   90.00
#
_symmetry.space_group_name_H-M   'P 1'
#
loop_
_entity.id
_entity.type
_entity.pdbx_description
1 polymer ?
#
loop_
_entity_poly.entity_id
_entity_poly.type
_entity_poly.pdbx_seq_one_letter_code
_entity_poly.pdbx_strand_id
1 'polypeptide(L)'
;IDNASSVGGTIEKNKGVIYFPFVEPFGKDLREILQDDELADKYCFDSLYTLTISQAQQYPDKNKFYLEGRYKSSSGSEISLKAMNIPQGSVKVMAGGIVLTEGVDYTVDYAMGRVRIINQGYLNSGTPISVSTESNSTFSPVTKYLTGVRANYEINKDFMIGATMMNLRESPLTPKVNYKEEPISNTIWGMDLTYKKEIPFITKLIDFLPFYQTKSPSILNLTGEFAHFIPGNPNVIGNSGTAYIDDFEAAKRSYDLKMIGSWFLASTPQDYNTPAPLFPETSKELGLTYGFNRAKLSWYTIDDNFYRSARPTNITNDDVSLPYARPIREVEIRPNKDMQSGQVQNLREFNIAYYPSERGPYNYDTISAYSAGLNPDGTLRSPQTRWGGIMRKLESTDFEATNIEYIEFWLMDPFIENPYHSGGKLYFNLGEVSEDILRDGRKSFENGLPISAEVIDVDSTIWGRVPKLQAIVNAFSNDPQARQYQDVGYDGISSIDEASYHQQFLQKIQNQVEEQAYNDILADPS
;
A
#
# COMPACT_ATOMS: atom_id res chain seq x y z
N ILE A 1 -44.96 -17.49 -18.11
CA ILE A 1 -45.39 -17.31 -16.72
C ILE A 1 -46.69 -16.52 -16.75
N ASP A 2 -47.75 -17.13 -16.30
CA ASP A 2 -49.05 -16.47 -16.25
C ASP A 2 -49.19 -15.63 -14.96
N ASN A 3 -50.05 -14.61 -15.02
CA ASN A 3 -50.36 -13.76 -13.88
C ASN A 3 -51.49 -14.35 -12.99
N ALA A 4 -51.89 -15.58 -13.23
CA ALA A 4 -53.04 -16.16 -12.59
C ALA A 4 -52.79 -16.47 -11.10
N SER A 5 -53.64 -15.91 -10.27
CA SER A 5 -53.75 -16.25 -8.85
C SER A 5 -54.72 -17.40 -8.61
N SER A 6 -54.98 -18.22 -9.62
CA SER A 6 -55.84 -19.41 -9.49
C SER A 6 -55.05 -20.61 -8.94
N VAL A 7 -55.75 -21.53 -8.36
CA VAL A 7 -55.19 -22.82 -7.93
C VAL A 7 -54.51 -23.49 -9.13
N GLY A 8 -53.17 -23.64 -9.06
CA GLY A 8 -52.36 -24.18 -10.15
C GLY A 8 -51.61 -23.13 -10.98
N GLY A 9 -51.65 -21.84 -10.59
CA GLY A 9 -50.87 -20.78 -11.23
C GLY A 9 -49.35 -20.87 -10.90
N THR A 10 -48.53 -20.30 -11.78
CA THR A 10 -47.06 -20.32 -11.67
C THR A 10 -46.50 -19.32 -10.65
N ILE A 11 -47.32 -18.47 -10.06
CA ILE A 11 -46.93 -17.46 -9.10
C ILE A 11 -47.74 -17.59 -7.81
N GLU A 12 -47.06 -17.87 -6.72
CA GLU A 12 -47.63 -17.84 -5.38
C GLU A 12 -47.37 -16.46 -4.73
N LYS A 13 -48.32 -15.54 -4.88
CA LYS A 13 -48.21 -14.14 -4.49
C LYS A 13 -47.93 -13.96 -2.99
N ASN A 14 -48.52 -14.82 -2.15
CA ASN A 14 -48.39 -14.69 -0.68
C ASN A 14 -47.00 -15.03 -0.19
N LYS A 15 -46.27 -15.88 -0.91
CA LYS A 15 -44.90 -16.28 -0.57
C LYS A 15 -43.83 -15.63 -1.44
N GLY A 16 -44.24 -14.92 -2.51
CA GLY A 16 -43.31 -14.32 -3.45
C GLY A 16 -42.48 -15.37 -4.22
N VAL A 17 -43.08 -16.54 -4.48
CA VAL A 17 -42.41 -17.65 -5.15
C VAL A 17 -42.97 -17.82 -6.57
N ILE A 18 -42.06 -18.05 -7.51
CA ILE A 18 -42.39 -18.36 -8.90
C ILE A 18 -42.03 -19.81 -9.16
N TYR A 19 -42.99 -20.58 -9.66
CA TYR A 19 -42.80 -21.98 -10.05
C TYR A 19 -42.73 -22.06 -11.58
N PHE A 20 -41.74 -22.76 -12.06
CA PHE A 20 -41.69 -23.13 -13.47
C PHE A 20 -42.46 -24.43 -13.67
N PRO A 21 -43.31 -24.55 -14.72
CA PRO A 21 -44.09 -25.75 -14.95
C PRO A 21 -43.26 -26.92 -15.50
N PHE A 22 -41.96 -26.68 -15.73
CA PHE A 22 -41.01 -27.63 -16.28
C PHE A 22 -39.86 -27.84 -15.28
N VAL A 23 -39.23 -29.00 -15.37
CA VAL A 23 -38.11 -29.35 -14.46
C VAL A 23 -36.83 -28.66 -14.91
N GLU A 24 -36.60 -28.54 -16.21
CA GLU A 24 -35.44 -27.93 -16.82
C GLU A 24 -35.84 -26.79 -17.79
N PRO A 25 -36.49 -25.71 -17.32
CA PRO A 25 -37.10 -24.69 -18.14
C PRO A 25 -36.14 -23.91 -19.05
N PHE A 26 -34.83 -23.98 -18.81
CA PHE A 26 -33.80 -23.34 -19.64
C PHE A 26 -32.86 -24.35 -20.31
N GLY A 27 -33.13 -25.63 -20.21
CA GLY A 27 -32.38 -26.73 -20.79
C GLY A 27 -33.22 -27.58 -21.69
N LYS A 28 -33.34 -28.86 -21.34
CA LYS A 28 -34.01 -29.88 -22.15
C LYS A 28 -35.46 -29.54 -22.49
N ASP A 29 -36.24 -29.07 -21.52
CA ASP A 29 -37.65 -28.73 -21.77
C ASP A 29 -37.81 -27.57 -22.78
N LEU A 30 -36.88 -26.56 -22.74
CA LEU A 30 -36.86 -25.49 -23.71
C LEU A 30 -36.48 -25.98 -25.11
N ARG A 31 -35.56 -26.93 -25.21
CA ARG A 31 -35.13 -27.55 -26.46
C ARG A 31 -36.31 -28.29 -27.14
N GLU A 32 -37.08 -29.01 -26.36
CA GLU A 32 -38.29 -29.71 -26.86
C GLU A 32 -39.37 -28.73 -27.34
N ILE A 33 -39.49 -27.56 -26.71
CA ILE A 33 -40.44 -26.52 -27.11
C ILE A 33 -40.02 -25.80 -28.40
N LEU A 34 -38.71 -25.51 -28.52
CA LEU A 34 -38.21 -24.74 -29.68
C LEU A 34 -38.27 -25.52 -30.99
N GLN A 35 -38.10 -26.87 -30.96
CA GLN A 35 -38.10 -27.74 -32.13
C GLN A 35 -37.19 -27.27 -33.28
N ASP A 36 -36.16 -26.51 -32.95
CA ASP A 36 -35.21 -25.91 -33.87
C ASP A 36 -33.81 -26.01 -33.22
N ASP A 37 -32.95 -26.78 -33.82
CA ASP A 37 -31.62 -27.08 -33.25
C ASP A 37 -30.73 -25.84 -33.19
N GLU A 38 -30.79 -24.95 -34.15
CA GLU A 38 -29.98 -23.72 -34.17
C GLU A 38 -30.39 -22.75 -33.07
N LEU A 39 -31.71 -22.59 -32.89
CA LEU A 39 -32.23 -21.78 -31.78
C LEU A 39 -32.00 -22.44 -30.43
N ALA A 40 -32.11 -23.76 -30.35
CA ALA A 40 -31.82 -24.50 -29.11
C ALA A 40 -30.37 -24.35 -28.69
N ASP A 41 -29.42 -24.47 -29.59
CA ASP A 41 -27.98 -24.30 -29.27
C ASP A 41 -27.65 -22.87 -28.85
N LYS A 42 -28.39 -21.89 -29.34
CA LYS A 42 -28.24 -20.49 -28.98
C LYS A 42 -28.81 -20.15 -27.59
N TYR A 43 -29.99 -20.70 -27.26
CA TYR A 43 -30.75 -20.28 -26.08
C TYR A 43 -30.79 -21.30 -24.95
N CYS A 44 -30.58 -22.60 -25.21
CA CYS A 44 -30.61 -23.62 -24.17
C CYS A 44 -29.28 -23.74 -23.44
N PHE A 45 -29.37 -24.01 -22.15
CA PHE A 45 -28.22 -24.32 -21.30
C PHE A 45 -28.48 -25.66 -20.59
N ASP A 46 -28.28 -26.73 -21.33
CA ASP A 46 -28.61 -28.08 -20.87
C ASP A 46 -27.84 -28.51 -19.62
N SER A 47 -26.59 -28.09 -19.51
CA SER A 47 -25.74 -28.40 -18.33
C SER A 47 -26.04 -27.54 -17.09
N LEU A 48 -26.93 -26.54 -17.18
CA LEU A 48 -27.25 -25.64 -16.06
C LEU A 48 -27.66 -26.40 -14.79
N TYR A 49 -28.39 -27.50 -14.95
CA TYR A 49 -28.96 -28.28 -13.82
C TYR A 49 -28.01 -29.31 -13.24
N THR A 50 -26.84 -29.49 -13.86
CA THR A 50 -25.77 -30.37 -13.39
C THR A 50 -24.56 -29.65 -12.84
N LEU A 51 -24.46 -28.34 -13.11
CA LEU A 51 -23.36 -27.48 -12.67
C LEU A 51 -23.68 -26.84 -11.31
N THR A 52 -22.63 -26.51 -10.57
CA THR A 52 -22.75 -25.62 -9.42
C THR A 52 -23.00 -24.18 -9.89
N ILE A 53 -23.56 -23.33 -9.02
CA ILE A 53 -23.80 -21.91 -9.33
C ILE A 53 -22.52 -21.21 -9.84
N SER A 54 -21.39 -21.44 -9.16
CA SER A 54 -20.10 -20.85 -9.54
C SER A 54 -19.62 -21.31 -10.93
N GLN A 55 -19.85 -22.56 -11.27
CA GLN A 55 -19.51 -23.09 -12.59
C GLN A 55 -20.45 -22.55 -13.67
N ALA A 56 -21.75 -22.47 -13.40
CA ALA A 56 -22.72 -21.92 -14.34
C ALA A 56 -22.45 -20.44 -14.66
N GLN A 57 -21.99 -19.65 -13.71
CA GLN A 57 -21.61 -18.25 -13.88
C GLN A 57 -20.40 -18.04 -14.79
N GLN A 58 -19.61 -19.08 -15.07
CA GLN A 58 -18.48 -18.99 -16.01
C GLN A 58 -18.90 -19.02 -17.48
N TYR A 59 -20.20 -19.18 -17.76
CA TYR A 59 -20.77 -19.19 -19.11
C TYR A 59 -21.68 -17.96 -19.35
N PRO A 60 -21.13 -16.72 -19.39
CA PRO A 60 -21.94 -15.50 -19.51
C PRO A 60 -22.73 -15.42 -20.81
N ASP A 61 -22.26 -16.07 -21.88
CA ASP A 61 -22.91 -16.18 -23.16
C ASP A 61 -24.20 -17.05 -23.13
N LYS A 62 -24.33 -17.91 -22.12
CA LYS A 62 -25.53 -18.71 -21.87
C LYS A 62 -26.54 -18.02 -20.95
N ASN A 63 -26.19 -16.91 -20.32
CA ASN A 63 -27.12 -16.10 -19.52
C ASN A 63 -28.01 -15.20 -20.39
N LYS A 64 -28.98 -15.80 -21.04
CA LYS A 64 -29.86 -15.16 -22.04
C LYS A 64 -31.21 -14.68 -21.48
N PHE A 65 -31.60 -15.17 -20.30
CA PHE A 65 -32.92 -14.95 -19.75
C PHE A 65 -32.84 -14.16 -18.45
N TYR A 66 -33.79 -13.26 -18.28
CA TYR A 66 -33.99 -12.55 -17.01
C TYR A 66 -35.50 -12.52 -16.70
N LEU A 67 -35.78 -12.42 -15.40
CA LEU A 67 -37.13 -12.26 -14.90
C LEU A 67 -37.35 -10.80 -14.52
N GLU A 68 -38.35 -10.19 -15.12
CA GLU A 68 -38.80 -8.85 -14.79
C GLU A 68 -40.20 -8.89 -14.21
N GLY A 69 -40.44 -8.17 -13.13
CA GLY A 69 -41.72 -8.11 -12.51
C GLY A 69 -41.85 -6.98 -11.49
N ARG A 70 -43.06 -6.69 -11.11
CA ARG A 70 -43.37 -5.77 -10.01
C ARG A 70 -44.04 -6.57 -8.91
N TYR A 71 -43.50 -6.48 -7.69
CA TYR A 71 -44.16 -7.06 -6.53
C TYR A 71 -44.49 -5.96 -5.52
N LYS A 72 -45.62 -6.15 -4.82
CA LYS A 72 -45.96 -5.31 -3.67
C LYS A 72 -45.70 -6.15 -2.42
N SER A 73 -44.67 -5.77 -1.65
CA SER A 73 -44.43 -6.38 -0.35
C SER A 73 -45.53 -5.93 0.59
N SER A 74 -46.31 -6.86 1.12
CA SER A 74 -47.36 -6.59 2.07
C SER A 74 -46.94 -6.88 3.52
N SER A 75 -45.72 -7.29 3.74
CA SER A 75 -45.29 -7.71 5.07
C SER A 75 -43.95 -7.09 5.42
N GLY A 76 -44.00 -6.09 6.23
CA GLY A 76 -42.83 -5.70 6.96
C GLY A 76 -42.77 -4.21 7.16
N SER A 77 -42.90 -3.83 8.40
CA SER A 77 -42.49 -2.51 8.86
C SER A 77 -41.02 -2.20 8.57
N GLU A 78 -40.26 -3.15 7.98
CA GLU A 78 -38.81 -3.06 7.78
C GLU A 78 -38.46 -3.00 6.29
N ILE A 79 -37.73 -1.95 5.91
CA ILE A 79 -37.25 -1.68 4.56
C ILE A 79 -35.72 -1.77 4.57
N SER A 80 -35.16 -2.67 3.78
CA SER A 80 -33.71 -2.75 3.61
C SER A 80 -33.24 -1.73 2.59
N LEU A 81 -32.25 -0.93 2.96
CA LEU A 81 -31.67 0.12 2.12
C LEU A 81 -30.57 -0.41 1.20
N LYS A 82 -30.21 -1.69 1.31
CA LYS A 82 -29.13 -2.34 0.54
C LYS A 82 -27.77 -1.63 0.67
N ALA A 83 -27.58 -0.89 1.76
CA ALA A 83 -26.38 -0.20 2.11
C ALA A 83 -26.08 -0.49 3.59
N MET A 84 -24.81 -0.52 3.97
CA MET A 84 -24.35 -0.69 5.34
C MET A 84 -23.56 0.56 5.76
N ASN A 85 -23.49 0.84 7.06
CA ASN A 85 -22.79 2.00 7.60
C ASN A 85 -23.29 3.33 7.01
N ILE A 86 -24.60 3.51 7.05
CA ILE A 86 -25.25 4.71 6.55
C ILE A 86 -24.98 5.86 7.53
N PRO A 87 -24.65 7.08 7.06
CA PRO A 87 -24.45 8.22 7.94
C PRO A 87 -25.70 8.53 8.76
N GLN A 88 -25.54 8.78 10.05
CA GLN A 88 -26.65 9.16 10.92
C GLN A 88 -27.33 10.44 10.41
N GLY A 89 -28.67 10.45 10.39
CA GLY A 89 -29.46 11.58 9.92
C GLY A 89 -29.54 11.73 8.40
N SER A 90 -28.91 10.83 7.60
CA SER A 90 -28.97 10.88 6.13
C SER A 90 -30.21 10.21 5.53
N VAL A 91 -30.91 9.40 6.33
CA VAL A 91 -32.10 8.69 5.86
C VAL A 91 -33.32 9.59 5.99
N LYS A 92 -33.99 9.82 4.85
CA LYS A 92 -35.25 10.55 4.78
C LYS A 92 -36.34 9.63 4.28
N VAL A 93 -37.38 9.45 5.07
CA VAL A 93 -38.55 8.65 4.73
C VAL A 93 -39.71 9.56 4.40
N MET A 94 -40.38 9.29 3.30
CA MET A 94 -41.56 10.04 2.85
C MET A 94 -42.71 9.06 2.56
N ALA A 95 -43.89 9.40 3.00
CA ALA A 95 -45.13 8.68 2.68
C ALA A 95 -46.09 9.61 1.95
N GLY A 96 -46.40 9.31 0.70
CA GLY A 96 -47.32 10.13 -0.10
C GLY A 96 -46.90 11.60 -0.25
N GLY A 97 -45.60 11.89 -0.22
CA GLY A 97 -45.05 13.26 -0.30
C GLY A 97 -44.88 13.97 1.06
N ILE A 98 -45.32 13.35 2.16
CA ILE A 98 -45.12 13.85 3.51
C ILE A 98 -43.81 13.28 4.08
N VAL A 99 -42.93 14.14 4.58
CA VAL A 99 -41.70 13.73 5.28
C VAL A 99 -42.03 13.20 6.66
N LEU A 100 -41.63 11.97 6.93
CA LEU A 100 -41.84 11.33 8.22
C LEU A 100 -40.73 11.71 9.20
N THR A 101 -41.05 11.62 10.52
CA THR A 101 -40.12 11.98 11.59
C THR A 101 -39.44 10.72 12.18
N GLU A 102 -38.11 10.72 12.20
CA GLU A 102 -37.34 9.67 12.85
C GLU A 102 -37.59 9.62 14.34
N GLY A 103 -37.70 8.42 14.91
CA GLY A 103 -38.03 8.23 16.35
C GLY A 103 -39.53 8.26 16.67
N VAL A 104 -40.36 8.80 15.77
CA VAL A 104 -41.83 8.90 15.92
C VAL A 104 -42.55 8.01 14.90
N ASP A 105 -42.27 8.21 13.64
CA ASP A 105 -42.92 7.48 12.54
C ASP A 105 -42.09 6.27 12.06
N TYR A 106 -40.77 6.36 12.17
CA TYR A 106 -39.84 5.31 11.78
C TYR A 106 -38.56 5.31 12.64
N THR A 107 -37.86 4.18 12.63
CA THR A 107 -36.51 4.05 13.20
C THR A 107 -35.55 3.56 12.13
N VAL A 108 -34.27 3.92 12.26
CA VAL A 108 -33.21 3.51 11.36
C VAL A 108 -32.14 2.72 12.11
N ASP A 109 -31.81 1.55 11.59
CA ASP A 109 -30.58 0.87 11.93
C ASP A 109 -29.50 1.31 10.90
N TYR A 110 -28.73 2.29 11.26
CA TYR A 110 -27.71 2.88 10.40
C TYR A 110 -26.55 1.90 10.10
N ALA A 111 -26.26 0.99 11.02
CA ALA A 111 -25.22 0.00 10.84
C ALA A 111 -25.61 -1.07 9.80
N MET A 112 -26.83 -1.57 9.91
CA MET A 112 -27.34 -2.64 9.04
C MET A 112 -28.07 -2.11 7.80
N GLY A 113 -28.29 -0.79 7.72
CA GLY A 113 -29.00 -0.17 6.59
C GLY A 113 -30.46 -0.59 6.50
N ARG A 114 -31.20 -0.50 7.61
CA ARG A 114 -32.59 -0.90 7.69
C ARG A 114 -33.44 0.22 8.27
N VAL A 115 -34.56 0.49 7.63
CA VAL A 115 -35.59 1.41 8.13
C VAL A 115 -36.78 0.60 8.59
N ARG A 116 -37.23 0.85 9.80
CA ARG A 116 -38.43 0.23 10.36
C ARG A 116 -39.49 1.30 10.57
N ILE A 117 -40.63 1.15 9.89
CA ILE A 117 -41.79 2.02 10.08
C ILE A 117 -42.51 1.62 11.35
N ILE A 118 -42.64 2.57 12.28
CA ILE A 118 -43.32 2.37 13.58
C ILE A 118 -44.80 2.74 13.45
N ASN A 119 -45.09 3.79 12.71
CA ASN A 119 -46.44 4.32 12.57
C ASN A 119 -47.27 3.42 11.63
N GLN A 120 -48.17 2.63 12.24
CA GLN A 120 -49.04 1.67 11.53
C GLN A 120 -50.02 2.38 10.58
N GLY A 121 -50.33 3.64 10.80
CA GLY A 121 -51.25 4.42 9.93
C GLY A 121 -50.73 4.50 8.48
N TYR A 122 -49.42 4.68 8.29
CA TYR A 122 -48.82 4.75 6.96
C TYR A 122 -48.71 3.37 6.30
N LEU A 123 -48.50 2.30 7.07
CA LEU A 123 -48.48 0.93 6.56
C LEU A 123 -49.86 0.48 6.09
N ASN A 124 -50.89 0.77 6.88
CA ASN A 124 -52.26 0.34 6.62
C ASN A 124 -52.95 1.17 5.52
N SER A 125 -52.54 2.43 5.32
CA SER A 125 -53.13 3.32 4.30
C SER A 125 -52.75 2.93 2.88
N GLY A 126 -51.78 2.04 2.68
CA GLY A 126 -51.26 1.67 1.35
C GLY A 126 -50.57 2.81 0.62
N THR A 127 -50.24 3.88 1.32
CA THR A 127 -49.51 5.03 0.78
C THR A 127 -48.10 4.61 0.37
N PRO A 128 -47.63 4.97 -0.84
CA PRO A 128 -46.29 4.61 -1.26
C PRO A 128 -45.24 5.29 -0.35
N ILE A 129 -44.41 4.45 0.26
CA ILE A 129 -43.30 4.92 1.09
C ILE A 129 -42.05 4.95 0.21
N SER A 130 -41.39 6.10 0.16
CA SER A 130 -40.10 6.27 -0.47
C SER A 130 -39.03 6.58 0.60
N VAL A 131 -37.87 5.95 0.45
CA VAL A 131 -36.73 6.17 1.33
C VAL A 131 -35.57 6.66 0.49
N SER A 132 -35.02 7.82 0.85
CA SER A 132 -33.78 8.30 0.30
C SER A 132 -32.71 8.18 1.37
N THR A 133 -31.54 7.73 0.99
CA THR A 133 -30.39 7.56 1.87
C THR A 133 -29.12 7.94 1.17
N GLU A 134 -28.16 8.39 1.93
CA GLU A 134 -26.78 8.55 1.50
C GLU A 134 -26.01 7.31 1.95
N SER A 135 -25.22 6.73 1.07
CA SER A 135 -24.36 5.61 1.47
C SER A 135 -22.90 6.06 1.49
N ASN A 136 -22.23 5.82 2.60
CA ASN A 136 -20.78 5.89 2.63
C ASN A 136 -20.24 4.56 2.12
N SER A 137 -19.61 4.60 0.96
CA SER A 137 -18.88 3.44 0.46
C SER A 137 -17.54 3.35 1.20
N THR A 138 -17.40 2.34 2.04
CA THR A 138 -16.16 2.08 2.81
C THR A 138 -14.97 1.68 1.91
N PHE A 139 -15.20 1.40 0.64
CA PHE A 139 -14.19 0.95 -0.32
C PHE A 139 -14.43 1.54 -1.71
N SER A 140 -14.52 2.85 -1.81
CA SER A 140 -14.66 3.48 -3.11
C SER A 140 -13.44 4.31 -3.43
N PRO A 141 -12.48 3.78 -4.20
CA PRO A 141 -11.39 4.60 -4.69
C PRO A 141 -11.97 5.71 -5.56
N VAL A 142 -11.65 6.94 -5.23
CA VAL A 142 -11.93 8.08 -6.12
C VAL A 142 -11.19 7.83 -7.43
N THR A 143 -11.94 7.69 -8.52
CA THR A 143 -11.31 7.47 -9.82
C THR A 143 -10.81 8.81 -10.35
N LYS A 144 -9.51 8.87 -10.67
CA LYS A 144 -8.87 10.06 -11.21
C LYS A 144 -8.62 9.86 -12.71
N TYR A 145 -9.01 10.85 -13.50
CA TYR A 145 -8.79 10.87 -14.94
C TYR A 145 -7.87 12.05 -15.27
N LEU A 146 -6.73 11.76 -15.88
CA LEU A 146 -5.86 12.76 -16.46
C LEU A 146 -5.96 12.66 -17.97
N THR A 147 -6.40 13.76 -18.62
CA THR A 147 -6.47 13.86 -20.06
C THR A 147 -5.56 15.00 -20.51
N GLY A 148 -4.66 14.70 -21.43
CA GLY A 148 -3.74 15.70 -21.97
C GLY A 148 -3.67 15.65 -23.48
N VAL A 149 -3.60 16.83 -24.11
CA VAL A 149 -3.40 16.98 -25.55
C VAL A 149 -2.31 18.02 -25.76
N ARG A 150 -1.36 17.69 -26.63
CA ARG A 150 -0.35 18.61 -27.11
C ARG A 150 -0.35 18.66 -28.63
N ALA A 151 -0.28 19.86 -29.17
CA ALA A 151 -0.12 20.10 -30.58
C ALA A 151 1.11 20.97 -30.82
N ASN A 152 1.98 20.54 -31.72
CA ASN A 152 3.11 21.33 -32.19
C ASN A 152 2.90 21.70 -33.66
N TYR A 153 3.11 22.97 -33.99
CA TYR A 153 2.99 23.45 -35.35
C TYR A 153 4.30 24.13 -35.77
N GLU A 154 4.96 23.56 -36.75
CA GLU A 154 6.15 24.11 -37.35
C GLU A 154 5.74 25.04 -38.48
N ILE A 155 5.85 26.36 -38.23
CA ILE A 155 5.56 27.39 -39.26
C ILE A 155 6.63 27.34 -40.35
N ASN A 156 7.88 27.16 -39.92
CA ASN A 156 9.02 26.91 -40.76
C ASN A 156 10.12 26.25 -39.93
N LYS A 157 11.27 25.94 -40.55
CA LYS A 157 12.43 25.28 -39.90
C LYS A 157 13.00 26.05 -38.71
N ASP A 158 12.75 27.35 -38.64
CA ASP A 158 13.31 28.26 -37.65
C ASP A 158 12.28 28.63 -36.57
N PHE A 159 10.97 28.30 -36.76
CA PHE A 159 9.89 28.76 -35.91
C PHE A 159 8.84 27.68 -35.65
N MET A 160 8.72 27.31 -34.40
CA MET A 160 7.77 26.34 -33.90
C MET A 160 6.89 26.93 -32.78
N ILE A 161 5.62 26.62 -32.80
CA ILE A 161 4.67 26.96 -31.75
C ILE A 161 4.07 25.64 -31.22
N GLY A 162 4.08 25.49 -29.90
CA GLY A 162 3.43 24.41 -29.19
C GLY A 162 2.22 24.91 -28.42
N ALA A 163 1.21 24.06 -28.27
CA ALA A 163 0.11 24.29 -27.37
C ALA A 163 -0.18 22.99 -26.60
N THR A 164 -0.36 23.10 -25.30
CA THR A 164 -0.66 21.96 -24.42
C THR A 164 -1.91 22.28 -23.62
N MET A 165 -2.80 21.31 -23.48
CA MET A 165 -3.95 21.37 -22.58
C MET A 165 -4.02 20.06 -21.79
N MET A 166 -4.16 20.18 -20.48
CA MET A 166 -4.32 19.04 -19.56
C MET A 166 -5.54 19.28 -18.66
N ASN A 167 -6.29 18.22 -18.40
CA ASN A 167 -7.40 18.23 -17.45
C ASN A 167 -7.27 17.04 -16.49
N LEU A 168 -7.22 17.35 -15.21
CA LEU A 168 -7.31 16.36 -14.13
C LEU A 168 -8.70 16.43 -13.54
N ARG A 169 -9.43 15.32 -13.63
CA ARG A 169 -10.78 15.20 -13.08
C ARG A 169 -10.87 14.02 -12.13
N GLU A 170 -11.39 14.27 -10.95
CA GLU A 170 -11.76 13.25 -9.98
C GLU A 170 -13.26 12.95 -10.10
N SER A 171 -13.60 11.67 -10.11
CA SER A 171 -15.00 11.22 -10.16
C SER A 171 -15.36 10.65 -8.79
N PRO A 172 -16.08 11.41 -7.96
CA PRO A 172 -16.60 10.88 -6.71
C PRO A 172 -17.74 9.91 -6.99
N LEU A 173 -17.88 8.89 -6.16
CA LEU A 173 -18.95 7.90 -6.25
C LEU A 173 -20.25 8.40 -5.62
N THR A 174 -20.15 9.39 -4.74
CA THR A 174 -21.31 10.01 -4.09
C THR A 174 -21.29 11.52 -4.30
N PRO A 175 -22.48 12.16 -4.41
CA PRO A 175 -22.54 13.61 -4.54
C PRO A 175 -22.17 14.36 -3.26
N LYS A 176 -22.13 13.68 -2.11
CA LYS A 176 -21.70 14.23 -0.83
C LYS A 176 -20.30 13.76 -0.51
N VAL A 177 -19.41 14.69 -0.35
CA VAL A 177 -17.98 14.47 -0.06
C VAL A 177 -17.64 15.03 1.31
N ASN A 178 -16.65 14.47 1.97
CA ASN A 178 -16.20 14.95 3.26
C ASN A 178 -15.47 16.30 3.12
N TYR A 179 -15.48 17.07 4.17
CA TYR A 179 -14.71 18.30 4.25
C TYR A 179 -13.20 18.01 4.07
N LYS A 180 -12.55 18.74 3.20
CA LYS A 180 -11.16 18.53 2.74
C LYS A 180 -10.91 17.32 1.84
N GLU A 181 -11.96 16.65 1.40
CA GLU A 181 -11.88 15.53 0.44
C GLU A 181 -12.71 15.84 -0.81
N GLU A 182 -12.95 17.11 -1.08
CA GLU A 182 -13.74 17.53 -2.23
C GLU A 182 -13.00 17.21 -3.53
N PRO A 183 -13.67 16.54 -4.46
CA PRO A 183 -13.05 16.17 -5.73
C PRO A 183 -12.79 17.39 -6.59
N ILE A 184 -11.69 17.36 -7.33
CA ILE A 184 -11.25 18.44 -8.20
C ILE A 184 -11.50 18.13 -9.68
N SER A 185 -11.63 19.19 -10.47
CA SER A 185 -11.64 19.14 -11.93
C SER A 185 -10.86 20.32 -12.49
N ASN A 186 -9.56 20.20 -12.46
CA ASN A 186 -8.65 21.27 -12.82
C ASN A 186 -8.20 21.19 -14.28
N THR A 187 -8.11 22.33 -14.93
CA THR A 187 -7.61 22.41 -16.30
C THR A 187 -6.41 23.36 -16.34
N ILE A 188 -5.34 22.91 -16.96
CA ILE A 188 -4.21 23.78 -17.31
C ILE A 188 -4.04 23.78 -18.84
N TRP A 189 -3.78 24.94 -19.37
CA TRP A 189 -3.39 25.07 -20.77
C TRP A 189 -2.25 26.06 -20.91
N GLY A 190 -1.45 25.86 -21.91
CA GLY A 190 -0.30 26.71 -22.16
C GLY A 190 0.10 26.70 -23.62
N MET A 191 0.91 27.68 -23.97
CA MET A 191 1.52 27.82 -25.28
C MET A 191 3.02 28.07 -25.11
N ASP A 192 3.79 27.46 -25.97
CA ASP A 192 5.22 27.68 -26.07
C ASP A 192 5.60 28.04 -27.51
N LEU A 193 6.62 28.87 -27.62
CA LEU A 193 7.18 29.18 -28.90
C LEU A 193 8.70 29.06 -28.86
N THR A 194 9.26 28.59 -29.95
CA THR A 194 10.70 28.52 -30.14
C THR A 194 11.03 29.08 -31.51
N TYR A 195 11.89 30.08 -31.51
CA TYR A 195 12.41 30.68 -32.73
C TYR A 195 13.93 30.65 -32.69
N LYS A 196 14.54 29.96 -33.63
CA LYS A 196 15.99 29.81 -33.73
C LYS A 196 16.44 30.14 -35.16
N LYS A 197 17.17 31.22 -35.33
CA LYS A 197 17.62 31.66 -36.64
C LYS A 197 19.06 32.08 -36.63
N GLU A 198 19.78 31.68 -37.65
CA GLU A 198 21.09 32.24 -37.97
C GLU A 198 20.95 33.65 -38.54
N ILE A 199 21.66 34.61 -37.97
CA ILE A 199 21.64 36.01 -38.40
C ILE A 199 23.05 36.39 -38.86
N PRO A 200 23.37 36.20 -40.16
CA PRO A 200 24.70 36.53 -40.71
C PRO A 200 25.07 37.99 -40.57
N PHE A 201 24.07 38.88 -40.44
CA PHE A 201 24.31 40.30 -40.23
C PHE A 201 25.02 40.60 -38.91
N ILE A 202 24.64 39.91 -37.83
CA ILE A 202 25.27 40.08 -36.52
C ILE A 202 26.72 39.56 -36.56
N THR A 203 26.97 38.45 -37.23
CA THR A 203 28.33 37.95 -37.45
C THR A 203 29.21 38.97 -38.16
N LYS A 204 28.70 39.57 -39.25
CA LYS A 204 29.40 40.61 -39.98
C LYS A 204 29.64 41.88 -39.16
N LEU A 205 28.70 42.25 -38.29
CA LEU A 205 28.83 43.38 -37.38
C LEU A 205 29.92 43.18 -36.34
N ILE A 206 30.03 41.93 -35.81
CA ILE A 206 31.07 41.56 -34.85
C ILE A 206 32.45 41.51 -35.53
N ASP A 207 32.53 41.00 -36.76
CA ASP A 207 33.76 40.95 -37.55
C ASP A 207 34.26 42.32 -37.97
N PHE A 208 33.44 43.36 -37.89
CA PHE A 208 33.87 44.74 -38.11
C PHE A 208 34.67 45.32 -36.93
N LEU A 209 34.66 44.63 -35.78
CA LEU A 209 35.49 45.06 -34.65
C LEU A 209 36.93 44.61 -34.84
N PRO A 210 37.95 45.54 -34.65
CA PRO A 210 39.34 45.36 -35.09
C PRO A 210 40.11 44.21 -34.41
N PHE A 211 39.55 43.51 -33.47
CA PHE A 211 40.20 42.40 -32.73
C PHE A 211 39.46 41.08 -32.80
N TYR A 212 38.34 40.96 -33.49
CA TYR A 212 37.53 39.77 -33.59
C TYR A 212 37.30 39.39 -35.05
N GLN A 213 37.70 38.15 -35.38
CA GLN A 213 37.32 37.50 -36.63
C GLN A 213 36.67 36.14 -36.25
N THR A 214 35.34 36.08 -36.26
CA THR A 214 34.64 34.87 -35.96
C THR A 214 34.18 34.16 -37.24
N LYS A 215 34.46 32.86 -37.32
CA LYS A 215 33.97 32.00 -38.42
C LYS A 215 32.64 31.33 -38.05
N SER A 216 32.18 31.49 -36.79
CA SER A 216 30.98 30.85 -36.27
C SER A 216 29.75 31.73 -36.56
N PRO A 217 28.67 31.20 -37.14
CA PRO A 217 27.47 31.99 -37.40
C PRO A 217 26.83 32.42 -36.08
N SER A 218 26.38 33.67 -36.02
CA SER A 218 25.59 34.17 -34.89
C SER A 218 24.18 33.61 -34.97
N ILE A 219 23.72 33.02 -33.86
CA ILE A 219 22.39 32.41 -33.75
C ILE A 219 21.55 33.22 -32.76
N LEU A 220 20.39 33.66 -33.20
CA LEU A 220 19.34 34.17 -32.32
C LEU A 220 18.44 33.01 -31.89
N ASN A 221 18.35 32.80 -30.61
CA ASN A 221 17.42 31.85 -30.02
C ASN A 221 16.45 32.60 -29.09
N LEU A 222 15.16 32.55 -29.42
CA LEU A 222 14.09 33.17 -28.66
C LEU A 222 13.10 32.06 -28.26
N THR A 223 12.91 31.90 -26.96
CA THR A 223 11.90 30.99 -26.40
C THR A 223 10.92 31.79 -25.56
N GLY A 224 9.66 31.43 -25.64
CA GLY A 224 8.60 32.03 -24.83
C GLY A 224 7.60 30.97 -24.38
N GLU A 225 7.14 31.09 -23.17
CA GLU A 225 6.16 30.17 -22.59
C GLU A 225 5.06 30.96 -21.89
N PHE A 226 3.86 30.44 -21.97
CA PHE A 226 2.69 30.95 -21.26
C PHE A 226 1.88 29.78 -20.76
N ALA A 227 1.47 29.79 -19.48
CA ALA A 227 0.57 28.81 -18.90
C ALA A 227 -0.54 29.50 -18.10
N HIS A 228 -1.73 28.92 -18.16
CA HIS A 228 -2.88 29.39 -17.42
C HIS A 228 -3.61 28.21 -16.76
N PHE A 229 -3.83 28.30 -15.46
CA PHE A 229 -4.50 27.31 -14.65
C PHE A 229 -5.95 27.73 -14.37
N ILE A 230 -6.89 26.80 -14.57
CA ILE A 230 -8.31 26.99 -14.32
C ILE A 230 -8.74 25.96 -13.27
N PRO A 231 -8.89 26.36 -12.00
CA PRO A 231 -9.42 25.48 -10.96
C PRO A 231 -10.90 25.20 -11.19
N GLY A 232 -11.38 24.05 -10.75
CA GLY A 232 -12.78 23.70 -10.87
C GLY A 232 -13.16 22.45 -10.07
N ASN A 233 -14.45 22.21 -9.98
CA ASN A 233 -15.04 21.04 -9.33
C ASN A 233 -15.85 20.23 -10.34
N PRO A 234 -15.98 18.89 -10.16
CA PRO A 234 -16.87 18.08 -11.00
C PRO A 234 -18.32 18.49 -10.81
N ASN A 235 -19.08 18.52 -11.89
CA ASN A 235 -20.52 18.87 -11.88
C ASN A 235 -21.38 17.95 -11.02
N VAL A 236 -20.85 16.80 -10.58
CA VAL A 236 -21.54 15.84 -9.71
C VAL A 236 -21.81 16.42 -8.32
N ILE A 237 -20.95 17.30 -7.84
CA ILE A 237 -21.11 17.96 -6.50
C ILE A 237 -21.79 19.30 -6.56
N GLY A 238 -22.23 19.74 -7.72
CA GLY A 238 -22.91 21.01 -7.94
C GLY A 238 -21.97 22.19 -8.23
N ASN A 239 -22.56 23.29 -8.71
CA ASN A 239 -21.82 24.48 -9.11
C ASN A 239 -21.49 25.46 -7.97
N SER A 240 -21.86 25.12 -6.72
CA SER A 240 -21.69 25.99 -5.55
C SER A 240 -20.46 25.67 -4.71
N GLY A 241 -19.63 24.75 -5.13
CA GLY A 241 -18.41 24.39 -4.45
C GLY A 241 -17.31 25.45 -4.61
N THR A 242 -16.51 25.64 -3.57
CA THR A 242 -15.30 26.46 -3.65
C THR A 242 -14.25 25.73 -4.46
N ALA A 243 -13.69 26.40 -5.47
CA ALA A 243 -12.57 25.86 -6.20
C ALA A 243 -11.31 25.86 -5.31
N TYR A 244 -10.62 24.73 -5.26
CA TYR A 244 -9.36 24.62 -4.56
C TYR A 244 -8.24 24.98 -5.53
N ILE A 245 -7.30 25.77 -5.04
CA ILE A 245 -6.04 25.95 -5.72
C ILE A 245 -5.20 24.76 -5.36
N ASP A 246 -5.22 23.78 -6.25
CA ASP A 246 -4.26 22.69 -6.21
C ASP A 246 -3.36 22.89 -7.42
N ASP A 247 -2.06 22.96 -7.22
CA ASP A 247 -1.19 23.00 -8.35
C ASP A 247 -1.12 21.59 -8.97
N PHE A 248 -1.03 21.51 -10.28
CA PHE A 248 -0.94 20.25 -11.00
C PHE A 248 0.34 19.47 -10.67
N GLU A 249 1.31 20.13 -10.11
CA GLU A 249 2.58 19.60 -9.67
C GLU A 249 2.48 18.99 -8.27
N ALA A 250 1.54 19.50 -7.47
CA ALA A 250 1.36 19.12 -6.06
C ALA A 250 0.27 18.07 -5.81
N ALA A 251 0.08 17.13 -6.69
CA ALA A 251 -0.70 15.94 -6.32
C ALA A 251 -0.01 15.28 -5.12
N LYS A 252 -0.48 15.57 -3.90
CA LYS A 252 0.09 14.98 -2.67
C LYS A 252 0.01 13.48 -2.77
N ARG A 253 1.14 12.86 -2.97
CA ARG A 253 1.28 11.43 -2.98
C ARG A 253 1.94 11.04 -1.67
N SER A 254 1.20 10.37 -0.80
CA SER A 254 1.78 9.82 0.42
C SER A 254 2.27 8.40 0.18
N TYR A 255 3.49 8.11 0.60
CA TYR A 255 4.02 6.76 0.67
C TYR A 255 3.93 6.28 2.10
N ASP A 256 3.17 5.21 2.33
CA ASP A 256 3.14 4.58 3.64
C ASP A 256 4.44 3.81 3.89
N LEU A 257 5.18 4.24 4.90
CA LEU A 257 6.45 3.62 5.30
C LEU A 257 6.26 2.48 6.32
N LYS A 258 5.05 2.20 6.79
CA LYS A 258 4.78 1.22 7.85
C LYS A 258 4.69 -0.23 7.37
N MET A 259 4.77 -0.49 6.06
CA MET A 259 4.71 -1.84 5.53
C MET A 259 5.96 -2.63 5.92
N ILE A 260 5.83 -3.53 6.89
CA ILE A 260 6.93 -4.30 7.51
C ILE A 260 7.71 -5.10 6.46
N GLY A 261 7.03 -5.80 5.57
CA GLY A 261 7.65 -6.63 4.54
C GLY A 261 8.47 -5.87 3.48
N SER A 262 8.44 -4.52 3.52
CA SER A 262 9.26 -3.69 2.63
C SER A 262 10.59 -3.27 3.25
N TRP A 263 10.82 -3.61 4.52
CA TRP A 263 12.04 -3.28 5.23
C TRP A 263 12.96 -4.48 5.32
N PHE A 264 14.24 -4.22 5.21
CA PHE A 264 15.33 -5.19 5.27
C PHE A 264 16.36 -4.72 6.29
N LEU A 265 17.25 -5.63 6.69
CA LEU A 265 18.41 -5.27 7.49
C LEU A 265 19.26 -4.25 6.72
N ALA A 266 19.67 -3.18 7.39
CA ALA A 266 20.51 -2.18 6.74
C ALA A 266 21.95 -2.64 6.59
N SER A 267 22.59 -2.24 5.49
CA SER A 267 24.05 -2.18 5.41
C SER A 267 24.60 -1.18 6.41
N THR A 268 25.88 -1.28 6.78
CA THR A 268 26.53 -0.26 7.62
C THR A 268 26.56 1.07 6.86
N PRO A 269 26.01 2.16 7.43
CA PRO A 269 25.99 3.45 6.75
C PRO A 269 27.40 3.93 6.39
N GLN A 270 27.56 4.42 5.18
CA GLN A 270 28.84 4.88 4.67
C GLN A 270 28.83 6.40 4.53
N ASP A 271 29.80 7.04 5.13
CA ASP A 271 30.02 8.48 4.99
C ASP A 271 31.46 8.73 4.55
N TYR A 272 31.66 8.83 3.24
CA TYR A 272 32.97 9.08 2.66
C TYR A 272 33.36 10.55 2.62
N ASN A 273 32.45 11.46 2.92
CA ASN A 273 32.62 12.90 2.70
C ASN A 273 33.04 13.66 3.97
N THR A 274 33.00 13.00 5.15
CA THR A 274 33.36 13.63 6.41
C THR A 274 34.75 13.21 6.87
N PRO A 275 35.57 14.16 7.40
CA PRO A 275 36.90 13.85 7.96
C PRO A 275 36.86 12.90 9.17
N ALA A 276 35.72 12.80 9.85
CA ALA A 276 35.49 11.90 10.99
C ALA A 276 34.15 11.20 10.80
N PRO A 277 34.08 10.11 10.01
CA PRO A 277 32.84 9.39 9.76
C PRO A 277 32.30 8.76 11.05
N LEU A 278 30.98 8.72 11.19
CA LEU A 278 30.30 8.06 12.31
C LEU A 278 30.58 6.55 12.34
N PHE A 279 30.88 5.97 11.18
CA PHE A 279 31.13 4.55 10.98
C PHE A 279 32.52 4.34 10.36
N PRO A 280 33.61 4.54 11.12
CA PRO A 280 34.97 4.43 10.59
C PRO A 280 35.33 3.03 10.10
N GLU A 281 34.62 2.00 10.55
CA GLU A 281 34.77 0.62 10.10
C GLU A 281 34.41 0.42 8.64
N THR A 282 33.63 1.33 8.05
CA THR A 282 33.25 1.27 6.64
C THR A 282 34.39 1.61 5.69
N SER A 283 35.43 2.28 6.16
CA SER A 283 36.61 2.62 5.36
C SER A 283 37.49 1.43 5.04
N LYS A 284 37.32 0.31 5.75
CA LYS A 284 38.09 -0.92 5.55
C LYS A 284 37.55 -1.73 4.37
N GLU A 285 38.44 -2.16 3.51
CA GLU A 285 38.11 -3.09 2.46
C GLU A 285 37.78 -4.47 3.05
N LEU A 286 36.69 -5.04 2.55
CA LEU A 286 36.26 -6.43 2.70
C LEU A 286 36.74 -7.12 3.99
N GLY A 287 35.99 -6.94 5.09
CA GLY A 287 36.28 -7.62 6.34
C GLY A 287 35.07 -7.63 7.27
N LEU A 288 35.06 -8.59 8.20
CA LEU A 288 33.99 -8.75 9.19
C LEU A 288 33.82 -7.51 10.10
N THR A 289 34.85 -6.63 10.15
CA THR A 289 34.78 -5.37 10.90
C THR A 289 33.65 -4.46 10.48
N TYR A 290 33.20 -4.59 9.25
CA TYR A 290 32.04 -3.84 8.72
C TYR A 290 30.77 -4.02 9.54
N GLY A 291 30.57 -5.19 10.18
CA GLY A 291 29.43 -5.51 11.03
C GLY A 291 29.67 -5.39 12.54
N PHE A 292 30.87 -5.07 13.01
CA PHE A 292 31.23 -5.15 14.45
C PHE A 292 30.37 -4.29 15.36
N ASN A 293 29.93 -3.13 14.90
CA ASN A 293 29.10 -2.24 15.71
C ASN A 293 27.60 -2.46 15.52
N ARG A 294 27.19 -3.43 14.69
CA ARG A 294 25.78 -3.76 14.50
C ARG A 294 25.22 -4.45 15.74
N ALA A 295 24.30 -3.80 16.40
CA ALA A 295 23.56 -4.34 17.52
C ALA A 295 22.19 -4.88 17.05
N LYS A 296 21.51 -5.59 17.91
CA LYS A 296 20.23 -6.20 17.65
C LYS A 296 19.14 -5.13 17.47
N LEU A 297 18.38 -5.27 16.40
CA LEU A 297 17.23 -4.45 16.10
C LEU A 297 16.14 -5.34 15.53
N SER A 298 14.92 -5.17 16.01
CA SER A 298 13.74 -5.87 15.52
C SER A 298 12.69 -4.87 15.09
N TRP A 299 11.96 -5.16 14.01
CA TRP A 299 10.83 -4.35 13.57
C TRP A 299 9.62 -5.24 13.37
N TYR A 300 8.48 -4.79 13.86
CA TYR A 300 7.27 -5.60 13.90
C TYR A 300 6.02 -4.75 14.06
N THR A 301 4.85 -5.37 13.84
CA THR A 301 3.53 -4.87 14.25
C THR A 301 2.95 -5.83 15.26
N ILE A 302 2.27 -5.32 16.27
CA ILE A 302 1.53 -6.17 17.19
C ILE A 302 0.20 -6.57 16.51
N ASP A 303 -0.06 -7.86 16.43
CA ASP A 303 -1.29 -8.38 15.83
C ASP A 303 -2.51 -8.03 16.69
N ASP A 304 -3.60 -7.60 16.05
CA ASP A 304 -4.85 -7.22 16.72
C ASP A 304 -5.44 -8.33 17.59
N ASN A 305 -5.09 -9.59 17.34
CA ASN A 305 -5.54 -10.72 18.17
C ASN A 305 -5.02 -10.64 19.62
N PHE A 306 -3.88 -10.00 19.86
CA PHE A 306 -3.35 -9.80 21.21
C PHE A 306 -4.18 -8.82 22.05
N TYR A 307 -5.00 -7.98 21.41
CA TYR A 307 -5.88 -7.03 22.11
C TYR A 307 -7.29 -7.57 22.34
N ARG A 308 -7.62 -8.75 21.78
CA ARG A 308 -8.94 -9.37 21.91
C ARG A 308 -9.04 -10.22 23.18
N SER A 309 -10.26 -10.53 23.59
CA SER A 309 -10.52 -11.39 24.76
C SER A 309 -10.02 -12.84 24.57
N ALA A 310 -9.87 -13.28 23.32
CA ALA A 310 -9.39 -14.63 22.97
C ALA A 310 -7.84 -14.71 22.84
N ARG A 311 -7.12 -13.71 23.33
CA ARG A 311 -5.65 -13.71 23.31
C ARG A 311 -5.06 -14.86 24.14
N PRO A 312 -3.77 -15.23 23.91
CA PRO A 312 -3.08 -16.21 24.73
C PRO A 312 -3.13 -15.88 26.23
N THR A 313 -3.32 -16.88 27.06
CA THR A 313 -3.57 -16.71 28.51
C THR A 313 -2.39 -16.15 29.29
N ASN A 314 -1.17 -16.25 28.73
CA ASN A 314 0.06 -15.69 29.30
C ASN A 314 0.21 -14.18 29.03
N ILE A 315 -0.66 -13.58 28.24
CA ILE A 315 -0.68 -12.13 27.96
C ILE A 315 -1.80 -11.49 28.76
N THR A 316 -1.44 -10.68 29.73
CA THR A 316 -2.36 -10.02 30.66
C THR A 316 -2.90 -8.70 30.10
N ASN A 317 -3.85 -8.08 30.81
CA ASN A 317 -4.30 -6.72 30.50
C ASN A 317 -3.19 -5.67 30.75
N ASP A 318 -2.36 -5.93 31.76
CA ASP A 318 -1.27 -5.02 32.10
C ASP A 318 -0.22 -5.00 30.98
N ASP A 319 0.12 -6.16 30.39
CA ASP A 319 1.07 -6.23 29.28
C ASP A 319 0.60 -5.42 28.06
N VAL A 320 -0.68 -5.52 27.69
CA VAL A 320 -1.23 -4.80 26.53
C VAL A 320 -1.59 -3.34 26.84
N SER A 321 -1.44 -2.90 28.08
CA SER A 321 -1.64 -1.50 28.49
C SER A 321 -0.35 -0.70 28.58
N LEU A 322 0.80 -1.38 28.48
CA LEU A 322 2.11 -0.71 28.49
C LEU A 322 2.23 0.31 27.35
N PRO A 323 2.88 1.45 27.55
CA PRO A 323 2.98 2.51 26.54
C PRO A 323 3.46 2.02 25.17
N TYR A 324 4.41 1.08 25.15
CA TYR A 324 4.98 0.51 23.92
C TYR A 324 4.24 -0.71 23.37
N ALA A 325 3.21 -1.19 24.05
CA ALA A 325 2.43 -2.36 23.62
C ALA A 325 0.95 -2.06 23.37
N ARG A 326 0.41 -0.98 23.93
CA ARG A 326 -1.01 -0.64 23.81
C ARG A 326 -1.41 -0.27 22.38
N PRO A 327 -2.65 -0.54 21.98
CA PRO A 327 -3.13 -0.08 20.69
C PRO A 327 -3.24 1.44 20.67
N ILE A 328 -2.84 2.06 19.57
CA ILE A 328 -3.00 3.49 19.31
C ILE A 328 -4.30 3.72 18.54
N ARG A 329 -5.18 4.56 19.07
CA ARG A 329 -6.44 4.88 18.39
C ARG A 329 -6.26 6.00 17.39
N GLU A 330 -6.97 5.90 16.26
CA GLU A 330 -6.99 6.97 15.25
C GLU A 330 -7.33 8.33 15.84
N VAL A 331 -8.28 8.38 16.79
CA VAL A 331 -8.71 9.61 17.45
C VAL A 331 -7.65 10.26 18.35
N GLU A 332 -6.65 9.51 18.81
CA GLU A 332 -5.54 10.06 19.58
C GLU A 332 -4.62 10.92 18.71
N ILE A 333 -4.42 10.48 17.47
CA ILE A 333 -3.59 11.17 16.49
C ILE A 333 -4.37 12.22 15.72
N ARG A 334 -5.65 11.93 15.41
CA ARG A 334 -6.52 12.77 14.61
C ARG A 334 -7.85 13.00 15.33
N PRO A 335 -7.89 13.83 16.38
CA PRO A 335 -9.07 13.98 17.23
C PRO A 335 -10.29 14.56 16.50
N ASN A 336 -10.08 15.24 15.38
CA ASN A 336 -11.15 15.87 14.60
C ASN A 336 -11.61 15.02 13.41
N LYS A 337 -11.13 13.77 13.29
CA LYS A 337 -11.56 12.86 12.23
C LYS A 337 -12.86 12.18 12.63
N ASP A 338 -13.90 12.37 11.83
CA ASP A 338 -15.14 11.62 11.98
C ASP A 338 -14.91 10.15 11.67
N MET A 339 -15.05 9.31 12.70
CA MET A 339 -14.92 7.87 12.57
C MET A 339 -16.27 7.25 12.28
N GLN A 340 -16.38 6.53 11.18
CA GLN A 340 -17.60 5.79 10.85
C GLN A 340 -17.76 4.57 11.77
N SER A 341 -19.00 4.28 12.13
CA SER A 341 -19.32 3.09 12.91
C SER A 341 -18.87 1.84 12.15
N GLY A 342 -18.07 0.99 12.81
CA GLY A 342 -17.52 -0.24 12.22
C GLY A 342 -16.14 -0.09 11.55
N GLN A 343 -15.56 1.11 11.49
CA GLN A 343 -14.17 1.27 11.09
C GLN A 343 -13.22 0.76 12.18
N VAL A 344 -12.08 0.22 11.73
CA VAL A 344 -10.97 -0.11 12.63
C VAL A 344 -10.48 1.16 13.28
N GLN A 345 -10.64 1.26 14.59
CA GLN A 345 -10.28 2.45 15.36
C GLN A 345 -8.80 2.49 15.73
N ASN A 346 -8.12 1.35 15.64
CA ASN A 346 -6.70 1.24 15.97
C ASN A 346 -5.85 1.52 14.72
N LEU A 347 -4.83 2.34 14.90
CA LEU A 347 -3.78 2.52 13.90
C LEU A 347 -2.84 1.32 13.96
N ARG A 348 -2.40 0.86 12.79
CA ARG A 348 -1.23 -0.02 12.72
C ARG A 348 0.01 0.82 12.96
N GLU A 349 0.64 0.54 14.08
CA GLU A 349 1.94 1.09 14.41
C GLU A 349 3.04 0.30 13.71
N PHE A 350 4.21 0.94 13.56
CA PHE A 350 5.44 0.33 13.11
C PHE A 350 6.40 0.36 14.29
N ASN A 351 6.61 -0.79 14.92
CA ASN A 351 7.46 -0.92 16.10
C ASN A 351 8.89 -1.21 15.69
N ILE A 352 9.82 -0.52 16.31
CA ILE A 352 11.27 -0.76 16.22
C ILE A 352 11.78 -0.94 17.64
N ALA A 353 12.31 -2.12 17.94
CA ALA A 353 12.97 -2.42 19.20
C ALA A 353 14.48 -2.52 18.99
N TYR A 354 15.25 -1.68 19.67
CA TYR A 354 16.69 -1.60 19.53
C TYR A 354 17.37 -2.00 20.85
N TYR A 355 18.29 -2.95 20.77
CA TYR A 355 19.01 -3.53 21.90
C TYR A 355 20.51 -3.31 21.76
N PRO A 356 21.04 -2.16 22.18
CA PRO A 356 22.42 -1.77 21.91
C PRO A 356 23.49 -2.63 22.61
N SER A 357 23.08 -3.40 23.61
CA SER A 357 23.98 -4.33 24.34
C SER A 357 23.93 -5.76 23.78
N GLU A 358 23.01 -6.06 22.83
CA GLU A 358 22.90 -7.39 22.25
C GLU A 358 23.52 -7.42 20.85
N ARG A 359 24.16 -8.54 20.51
CA ARG A 359 24.70 -8.76 19.18
C ARG A 359 23.56 -8.72 18.15
N GLY A 360 23.78 -7.99 17.08
CA GLY A 360 22.89 -8.02 15.92
C GLY A 360 23.29 -9.10 14.92
N PRO A 361 22.47 -9.33 13.88
CA PRO A 361 22.78 -10.30 12.84
C PRO A 361 24.13 -9.98 12.16
N TYR A 362 24.91 -11.02 11.89
CA TYR A 362 26.23 -10.93 11.24
C TYR A 362 27.24 -10.04 11.99
N ASN A 363 27.11 -9.98 13.30
CA ASN A 363 28.06 -9.28 14.17
C ASN A 363 29.11 -10.28 14.68
N TYR A 364 30.26 -10.32 14.04
CA TYR A 364 31.42 -11.14 14.44
C TYR A 364 32.41 -10.29 15.22
N ASP A 365 31.94 -9.52 16.19
CA ASP A 365 32.72 -8.52 16.91
C ASP A 365 33.87 -9.12 17.76
N THR A 366 35.01 -8.52 17.61
CA THR A 366 36.17 -8.78 18.43
C THR A 366 36.85 -7.45 18.78
N ILE A 367 37.64 -7.41 19.86
CA ILE A 367 38.38 -6.21 20.23
C ILE A 367 39.26 -5.74 19.07
N SER A 368 39.07 -4.51 18.65
CA SER A 368 39.80 -3.89 17.54
C SER A 368 39.90 -2.38 17.70
N ALA A 369 40.52 -1.70 16.73
CA ALA A 369 40.51 -0.22 16.69
C ALA A 369 39.09 0.37 16.46
N TYR A 370 38.12 -0.44 16.04
CA TYR A 370 36.78 -0.02 15.65
C TYR A 370 35.70 -0.48 16.62
N SER A 371 36.02 -1.40 17.52
CA SER A 371 35.08 -1.95 18.48
C SER A 371 35.78 -2.32 19.80
N ALA A 372 35.06 -2.12 20.89
CA ALA A 372 35.47 -2.54 22.22
C ALA A 372 35.30 -4.05 22.47
N GLY A 373 34.65 -4.78 21.56
CA GLY A 373 34.40 -6.22 21.65
C GLY A 373 33.25 -6.59 22.59
N LEU A 374 33.33 -7.81 23.14
CA LEU A 374 32.29 -8.40 23.98
C LEU A 374 32.66 -8.31 25.48
N ASN A 375 31.62 -8.25 26.29
CA ASN A 375 31.70 -8.49 27.73
C ASN A 375 31.85 -10.00 28.04
N PRO A 376 32.22 -10.40 29.25
CA PRO A 376 32.27 -11.81 29.62
C PRO A 376 30.95 -12.57 29.46
N ASP A 377 29.82 -11.89 29.63
CA ASP A 377 28.46 -12.42 29.45
C ASP A 377 28.02 -12.50 27.99
N GLY A 378 28.90 -12.20 27.03
CA GLY A 378 28.58 -12.21 25.60
C GLY A 378 27.90 -10.95 25.07
N THR A 379 27.55 -10.00 25.93
CA THR A 379 26.95 -8.73 25.49
C THR A 379 27.98 -7.80 24.85
N LEU A 380 27.52 -6.83 24.06
CA LEU A 380 28.36 -5.83 23.41
C LEU A 380 28.88 -4.81 24.42
N ARG A 381 30.18 -4.54 24.40
CA ARG A 381 30.78 -3.43 25.17
C ARG A 381 30.43 -2.10 24.50
N SER A 382 30.40 -1.04 25.32
CA SER A 382 30.18 0.34 24.86
C SER A 382 28.90 0.49 24.02
N PRO A 383 27.70 0.26 24.59
CA PRO A 383 26.44 0.30 23.87
C PRO A 383 26.18 1.61 23.10
N GLN A 384 26.75 2.73 23.62
CA GLN A 384 26.60 4.06 22.99
C GLN A 384 27.34 4.20 21.65
N THR A 385 28.21 3.27 21.29
CA THR A 385 28.91 3.25 20.00
C THR A 385 28.25 2.31 19.00
N ARG A 386 27.21 1.61 19.42
CA ARG A 386 26.54 0.60 18.63
C ARG A 386 25.40 1.22 17.85
N TRP A 387 25.06 0.60 16.75
CA TRP A 387 23.96 1.00 15.89
C TRP A 387 23.12 -0.19 15.46
N GLY A 388 21.85 0.05 15.18
CA GLY A 388 20.95 -0.88 14.50
C GLY A 388 20.24 -0.12 13.39
N GLY A 389 19.98 -0.75 12.30
CA GLY A 389 19.36 -0.09 11.16
C GLY A 389 18.57 -1.02 10.26
N ILE A 390 17.55 -0.43 9.64
CA ILE A 390 16.75 -1.05 8.59
C ILE A 390 16.76 -0.16 7.37
N MET A 391 16.59 -0.74 6.20
CA MET A 391 16.50 -0.02 4.93
C MET A 391 15.33 -0.53 4.11
N ARG A 392 14.84 0.32 3.22
CA ARG A 392 13.86 -0.07 2.20
C ARG A 392 14.11 0.67 0.91
N LYS A 393 13.74 0.04 -0.18
CA LYS A 393 13.66 0.70 -1.47
C LYS A 393 12.38 1.54 -1.55
N LEU A 394 12.49 2.77 -2.00
CA LEU A 394 11.35 3.57 -2.41
C LEU A 394 11.05 3.32 -3.89
N GLU A 395 9.78 3.28 -4.25
CA GLU A 395 9.35 3.03 -5.63
C GLU A 395 9.75 4.17 -6.58
N SER A 396 9.81 5.40 -6.05
CA SER A 396 10.30 6.55 -6.79
C SER A 396 11.74 6.84 -6.43
N THR A 397 12.59 6.93 -7.43
CA THR A 397 14.00 7.33 -7.32
C THR A 397 14.20 8.84 -7.43
N ASP A 398 13.18 9.57 -7.84
CA ASP A 398 13.19 11.02 -8.02
C ASP A 398 12.12 11.66 -7.13
N PHE A 399 12.54 12.26 -6.03
CA PHE A 399 11.67 12.92 -5.07
C PHE A 399 11.10 14.23 -5.60
N GLU A 400 11.86 14.94 -6.44
CA GLU A 400 11.41 16.16 -7.07
C GLU A 400 10.29 15.88 -8.07
N ALA A 401 10.46 14.88 -8.93
CA ALA A 401 9.42 14.48 -9.88
C ALA A 401 8.14 13.94 -9.22
N THR A 402 8.24 13.47 -7.99
CA THR A 402 7.10 12.97 -7.19
C THR A 402 6.61 13.95 -6.16
N ASN A 403 7.16 15.17 -6.10
CA ASN A 403 6.82 16.23 -5.15
C ASN A 403 6.86 15.75 -3.67
N ILE A 404 7.88 14.98 -3.31
CA ILE A 404 8.10 14.59 -1.93
C ILE A 404 8.88 15.70 -1.23
N GLU A 405 8.24 16.39 -0.30
CA GLU A 405 8.84 17.53 0.40
C GLU A 405 9.32 17.17 1.81
N TYR A 406 8.65 16.24 2.48
CA TYR A 406 8.95 15.92 3.87
C TYR A 406 8.58 14.48 4.23
N ILE A 407 9.16 14.00 5.33
CA ILE A 407 8.77 12.76 6.01
C ILE A 407 8.06 13.18 7.29
N GLU A 408 6.82 12.71 7.47
CA GLU A 408 6.00 12.98 8.64
C GLU A 408 5.70 11.68 9.38
N PHE A 409 5.91 11.67 10.69
CA PHE A 409 5.59 10.53 11.53
C PHE A 409 5.36 10.96 12.98
N TRP A 410 4.61 10.16 13.70
CA TRP A 410 4.49 10.25 15.15
C TRP A 410 5.44 9.26 15.79
N LEU A 411 6.24 9.71 16.72
CA LEU A 411 7.17 8.90 17.47
C LEU A 411 6.70 8.82 18.92
N MET A 412 6.52 7.60 19.43
CA MET A 412 6.35 7.41 20.86
C MET A 412 7.69 7.68 21.57
N ASP A 413 7.67 8.37 22.70
CA ASP A 413 8.86 8.55 23.52
C ASP A 413 9.36 7.19 24.03
N PRO A 414 10.52 6.69 23.57
CA PRO A 414 11.04 5.39 23.99
C PRO A 414 11.55 5.39 25.42
N PHE A 415 11.66 6.55 26.06
CA PHE A 415 12.24 6.73 27.39
C PHE A 415 11.20 7.11 28.46
N ILE A 416 9.92 6.95 28.15
CA ILE A 416 8.80 7.36 29.02
C ILE A 416 8.88 6.72 30.42
N GLU A 417 9.44 5.51 30.53
CA GLU A 417 9.59 4.79 31.81
C GLU A 417 10.91 5.12 32.53
N ASN A 418 11.84 5.77 31.83
CA ASN A 418 13.13 6.16 32.40
C ASN A 418 13.47 7.62 32.06
N PRO A 419 12.90 8.59 32.76
CA PRO A 419 13.10 10.01 32.48
C PRO A 419 14.54 10.51 32.67
N TYR A 420 15.41 9.70 33.29
CA TYR A 420 16.83 10.01 33.46
C TYR A 420 17.72 9.38 32.40
N HIS A 421 17.16 8.77 31.39
CA HIS A 421 17.91 8.19 30.28
C HIS A 421 18.63 9.29 29.49
N SER A 422 19.86 9.00 29.03
CA SER A 422 20.67 9.97 28.26
C SER A 422 20.22 10.19 26.82
N GLY A 423 19.15 9.53 26.40
CA GLY A 423 18.62 9.61 25.06
C GLY A 423 19.30 8.66 24.07
N GLY A 424 18.92 8.80 22.82
CA GLY A 424 19.49 8.10 21.67
C GLY A 424 19.48 9.01 20.44
N LYS A 425 20.03 8.53 19.34
CA LYS A 425 20.04 9.27 18.07
C LYS A 425 19.34 8.44 17.01
N LEU A 426 18.40 9.07 16.30
CA LEU A 426 17.73 8.50 15.14
C LEU A 426 18.25 9.19 13.88
N TYR A 427 18.74 8.40 12.92
CA TYR A 427 19.28 8.89 11.67
C TYR A 427 18.41 8.43 10.50
N PHE A 428 18.14 9.32 9.58
CA PHE A 428 17.52 9.03 8.30
C PHE A 428 18.54 9.26 7.19
N ASN A 429 18.92 8.21 6.50
CA ASN A 429 19.79 8.29 5.35
C ASN A 429 18.91 8.17 4.09
N LEU A 430 18.87 9.22 3.28
CA LEU A 430 18.08 9.28 2.05
C LEU A 430 19.03 9.35 0.85
N GLY A 431 18.64 8.72 -0.22
CA GLY A 431 19.40 8.68 -1.46
C GLY A 431 19.92 7.29 -1.78
N GLU A 432 21.07 7.23 -2.43
CA GLU A 432 21.71 5.96 -2.79
C GLU A 432 22.40 5.36 -1.57
N VAL A 433 21.83 4.28 -1.07
CA VAL A 433 22.42 3.47 0.00
C VAL A 433 22.86 2.12 -0.57
N SER A 434 23.90 1.53 -0.01
CA SER A 434 24.35 0.21 -0.40
C SER A 434 23.29 -0.84 -0.03
N GLU A 435 22.92 -1.67 -0.96
CA GLU A 435 22.07 -2.85 -0.71
C GLU A 435 22.91 -4.07 -0.29
N ASP A 436 24.21 -3.96 -0.28
CA ASP A 436 25.17 -4.99 0.08
C ASP A 436 25.36 -5.01 1.61
N ILE A 437 24.54 -5.82 2.27
CA ILE A 437 24.45 -5.89 3.74
C ILE A 437 25.73 -6.44 4.35
N LEU A 438 26.33 -7.42 3.73
CA LEU A 438 27.52 -8.11 4.21
C LEU A 438 28.83 -7.62 3.58
N ARG A 439 28.75 -6.69 2.64
CA ARG A 439 29.85 -6.11 1.88
C ARG A 439 30.75 -7.17 1.21
N ASP A 440 30.13 -8.09 0.53
CA ASP A 440 30.82 -9.10 -0.26
C ASP A 440 30.78 -8.83 -1.78
N GLY A 441 30.23 -7.68 -2.16
CA GLY A 441 30.10 -7.22 -3.53
C GLY A 441 28.87 -7.76 -4.24
N ARG A 442 27.95 -8.41 -3.54
CA ARG A 442 26.73 -8.98 -4.09
C ARG A 442 25.57 -8.89 -3.12
N LYS A 443 24.38 -8.74 -3.69
CA LYS A 443 23.14 -8.82 -2.94
C LYS A 443 22.70 -10.27 -2.85
N SER A 444 22.79 -10.87 -1.67
CA SER A 444 22.29 -12.22 -1.40
C SER A 444 20.83 -12.21 -0.99
N PHE A 445 20.11 -13.27 -1.36
CA PHE A 445 18.73 -13.51 -0.95
C PHE A 445 18.67 -14.84 -0.21
N GLU A 446 17.88 -14.88 0.86
CA GLU A 446 17.73 -16.06 1.70
C GLU A 446 17.28 -17.32 0.93
N ASN A 447 16.51 -17.16 -0.12
CA ASN A 447 15.96 -18.25 -0.93
C ASN A 447 16.61 -18.40 -2.31
N GLY A 448 17.74 -17.76 -2.59
CA GLY A 448 18.43 -17.86 -3.88
C GLY A 448 19.33 -19.06 -4.01
N LEU A 449 19.47 -19.87 -2.97
CA LEU A 449 20.48 -20.90 -2.82
C LEU A 449 19.91 -22.32 -2.87
N PRO A 450 20.75 -23.34 -2.65
CA PRO A 450 20.63 -24.62 -3.27
C PRO A 450 19.27 -25.28 -3.03
N ILE A 451 18.88 -26.12 -3.98
CA ILE A 451 17.70 -26.99 -3.89
C ILE A 451 18.07 -28.41 -3.43
N SER A 452 19.32 -28.63 -3.11
CA SER A 452 19.89 -29.92 -2.66
C SER A 452 21.10 -29.68 -1.75
N ALA A 453 21.61 -30.73 -1.13
CA ALA A 453 22.81 -30.67 -0.29
C ALA A 453 24.09 -30.26 -1.05
N GLU A 454 24.09 -30.35 -2.38
CA GLU A 454 25.22 -29.90 -3.21
C GLU A 454 25.14 -28.38 -3.42
N VAL A 455 26.12 -27.66 -2.88
CA VAL A 455 26.27 -26.21 -3.05
C VAL A 455 27.11 -25.99 -4.31
N ILE A 456 26.43 -25.68 -5.40
CA ILE A 456 27.06 -25.40 -6.70
C ILE A 456 26.88 -23.95 -7.11
N ASP A 457 27.77 -23.45 -7.95
CA ASP A 457 27.72 -22.10 -8.52
C ASP A 457 27.66 -20.94 -7.47
N VAL A 458 28.41 -21.09 -6.40
CA VAL A 458 28.64 -20.07 -5.40
C VAL A 458 30.09 -19.61 -5.37
N ASP A 459 30.31 -18.38 -4.96
CA ASP A 459 31.61 -17.86 -4.55
C ASP A 459 31.68 -17.82 -3.03
N SER A 460 32.81 -18.23 -2.46
CA SER A 460 33.06 -18.09 -1.01
C SER A 460 33.66 -16.74 -0.72
N THR A 461 33.11 -16.04 0.24
CA THR A 461 33.58 -14.74 0.74
C THR A 461 34.01 -14.87 2.20
N ILE A 462 34.48 -13.80 2.83
CA ILE A 462 34.75 -13.80 4.27
C ILE A 462 33.47 -13.89 5.11
N TRP A 463 32.33 -13.48 4.51
CA TRP A 463 31.03 -13.50 5.16
C TRP A 463 30.34 -14.86 5.03
N GLY A 464 30.48 -15.49 3.90
CA GLY A 464 29.75 -16.71 3.62
C GLY A 464 29.86 -17.15 2.16
N ARG A 465 28.76 -17.70 1.65
CA ARG A 465 28.65 -18.21 0.28
C ARG A 465 27.64 -17.36 -0.47
N VAL A 466 28.04 -16.79 -1.59
CA VAL A 466 27.16 -15.97 -2.44
C VAL A 466 26.93 -16.65 -3.78
N PRO A 467 25.68 -16.70 -4.28
CA PRO A 467 25.40 -17.30 -5.57
C PRO A 467 26.00 -16.45 -6.70
N LYS A 468 26.61 -17.09 -7.69
CA LYS A 468 27.12 -16.42 -8.89
C LYS A 468 25.99 -15.77 -9.70
N LEU A 469 24.84 -16.44 -9.74
CA LEU A 469 23.62 -15.97 -10.34
C LEU A 469 22.62 -15.68 -9.21
N GLN A 470 22.34 -14.40 -8.98
CA GLN A 470 21.35 -13.99 -7.99
C GLN A 470 19.94 -14.11 -8.58
N ALA A 471 19.11 -14.96 -8.00
CA ALA A 471 17.70 -15.03 -8.34
C ALA A 471 16.96 -13.80 -7.75
N ILE A 472 16.07 -13.20 -8.55
CA ILE A 472 15.21 -12.08 -8.11
C ILE A 472 13.93 -12.66 -7.48
N VAL A 473 14.04 -13.71 -6.69
CA VAL A 473 12.87 -14.38 -6.08
C VAL A 473 13.02 -14.32 -4.58
N ASN A 474 12.06 -13.66 -3.92
CA ASN A 474 12.00 -13.53 -2.47
C ASN A 474 10.99 -14.53 -1.87
N ALA A 475 10.97 -15.76 -2.34
CA ALA A 475 10.07 -16.79 -1.84
C ALA A 475 10.78 -18.15 -1.85
N PHE A 476 10.61 -18.89 -0.77
CA PHE A 476 11.08 -20.27 -0.69
C PHE A 476 10.44 -21.14 -1.77
N SER A 477 11.15 -22.19 -2.18
CA SER A 477 10.60 -23.21 -3.07
C SER A 477 9.31 -23.81 -2.51
N ASN A 478 8.37 -24.13 -3.38
CA ASN A 478 7.16 -24.87 -2.98
C ASN A 478 7.44 -26.33 -2.60
N ASP A 479 8.59 -26.88 -3.03
CA ASP A 479 9.02 -28.20 -2.63
C ASP A 479 9.57 -28.19 -1.19
N PRO A 480 8.96 -28.92 -0.25
CA PRO A 480 9.44 -29.00 1.11
C PRO A 480 10.86 -29.55 1.27
N GLN A 481 11.29 -30.43 0.33
CA GLN A 481 12.63 -31.00 0.35
C GLN A 481 13.69 -30.00 -0.10
N ALA A 482 13.38 -29.17 -1.09
CA ALA A 482 14.27 -28.09 -1.50
C ALA A 482 14.31 -26.96 -0.47
N ARG A 483 13.19 -26.67 0.18
CA ARG A 483 13.06 -25.59 1.15
C ARG A 483 14.04 -25.68 2.33
N GLN A 484 14.28 -26.88 2.83
CA GLN A 484 15.22 -27.11 3.95
C GLN A 484 16.66 -26.65 3.66
N TYR A 485 17.03 -26.53 2.37
CA TYR A 485 18.36 -26.08 1.96
C TYR A 485 18.38 -24.57 1.65
N GLN A 486 17.27 -23.89 1.74
CA GLN A 486 17.09 -22.48 1.38
C GLN A 486 17.04 -21.55 2.58
N ASP A 487 16.98 -22.10 3.78
CA ASP A 487 17.01 -21.34 5.04
C ASP A 487 18.48 -21.14 5.48
N VAL A 488 19.13 -20.20 4.81
CA VAL A 488 20.58 -20.00 4.90
C VAL A 488 20.98 -18.54 5.15
N GLY A 489 20.04 -17.66 5.46
CA GLY A 489 20.30 -16.25 5.71
C GLY A 489 20.89 -15.50 4.51
N TYR A 490 21.43 -14.30 4.79
CA TYR A 490 22.12 -13.48 3.77
C TYR A 490 23.54 -13.97 3.47
N ASP A 491 24.16 -14.71 4.37
CA ASP A 491 25.51 -15.26 4.22
C ASP A 491 25.54 -16.58 3.44
N GLY A 492 24.37 -17.17 3.15
CA GLY A 492 24.28 -18.40 2.40
C GLY A 492 24.83 -19.62 3.12
N ILE A 493 24.90 -19.60 4.44
CA ILE A 493 25.40 -20.69 5.28
C ILE A 493 24.27 -21.19 6.16
N SER A 494 24.11 -22.50 6.23
CA SER A 494 23.12 -23.08 7.14
C SER A 494 23.63 -22.99 8.59
N SER A 495 22.71 -22.89 9.56
CA SER A 495 23.04 -22.83 10.99
C SER A 495 23.97 -23.96 11.46
N ILE A 496 23.91 -25.13 10.79
CA ILE A 496 24.80 -26.26 11.09
C ILE A 496 26.25 -25.98 10.67
N ASP A 497 26.43 -25.26 9.55
CA ASP A 497 27.75 -25.02 8.96
C ASP A 497 28.40 -23.73 9.49
N GLU A 498 27.64 -22.78 10.06
CA GLU A 498 28.11 -21.46 10.51
C GLU A 498 29.27 -21.55 11.50
N ALA A 499 29.17 -22.42 12.50
CA ALA A 499 30.22 -22.57 13.51
C ALA A 499 31.56 -23.01 12.88
N SER A 500 31.53 -23.87 11.89
CA SER A 500 32.73 -24.30 11.17
C SER A 500 33.29 -23.22 10.25
N TYR A 501 32.39 -22.44 9.62
CA TYR A 501 32.79 -21.37 8.70
C TYR A 501 33.42 -20.19 9.44
N HIS A 502 32.86 -19.79 10.57
CA HIS A 502 33.34 -18.68 11.41
C HIS A 502 34.24 -19.13 12.54
N GLN A 503 34.93 -20.25 12.41
CA GLN A 503 35.84 -20.80 13.42
C GLN A 503 36.90 -19.80 13.92
N GLN A 504 37.41 -18.93 13.04
CA GLN A 504 38.40 -17.93 13.43
C GLN A 504 37.82 -16.86 14.39
N PHE A 505 36.58 -16.48 14.23
CA PHE A 505 35.89 -15.61 15.16
C PHE A 505 35.68 -16.32 16.49
N LEU A 506 35.15 -17.53 16.48
CA LEU A 506 34.91 -18.33 17.67
C LEU A 506 36.19 -18.55 18.51
N GLN A 507 37.31 -18.85 17.87
CA GLN A 507 38.61 -18.99 18.54
C GLN A 507 39.07 -17.68 19.22
N LYS A 508 38.79 -16.51 18.62
CA LYS A 508 39.17 -15.23 19.20
C LYS A 508 38.38 -14.88 20.46
N ILE A 509 37.10 -15.24 20.51
CA ILE A 509 36.22 -14.93 21.63
C ILE A 509 36.25 -15.98 22.74
N GLN A 510 36.72 -17.19 22.48
CA GLN A 510 36.71 -18.32 23.40
C GLN A 510 37.31 -18.01 24.79
N ASN A 511 38.36 -17.17 24.83
CA ASN A 511 39.00 -16.74 26.08
C ASN A 511 38.52 -15.38 26.57
N GLN A 512 37.55 -14.76 25.90
CA GLN A 512 37.05 -13.42 26.24
C GLN A 512 35.68 -13.47 26.92
N VAL A 513 34.91 -14.50 26.66
CA VAL A 513 33.54 -14.66 27.17
C VAL A 513 33.48 -15.88 28.09
N GLU A 514 32.50 -15.93 28.96
CA GLU A 514 32.19 -17.06 29.83
C GLU A 514 31.72 -18.27 29.02
N GLU A 515 31.88 -19.46 29.57
CA GLU A 515 31.55 -20.73 28.87
C GLU A 515 30.11 -20.79 28.39
N GLN A 516 29.15 -20.31 29.17
CA GLN A 516 27.76 -20.29 28.75
C GLN A 516 27.57 -19.36 27.57
N ALA A 517 28.08 -18.13 27.63
CA ALA A 517 27.97 -17.16 26.52
C ALA A 517 28.69 -17.64 25.25
N TYR A 518 29.83 -18.34 25.43
CA TYR A 518 30.52 -18.98 24.30
C TYR A 518 29.65 -20.05 23.63
N ASN A 519 29.01 -20.90 24.43
CA ASN A 519 28.14 -21.95 23.90
C ASN A 519 26.90 -21.39 23.20
N ASP A 520 26.34 -20.30 23.72
CA ASP A 520 25.21 -19.62 23.08
C ASP A 520 25.63 -19.01 21.72
N ILE A 521 26.79 -18.37 21.64
CA ILE A 521 27.36 -17.84 20.39
C ILE A 521 27.77 -18.98 19.43
N LEU A 522 28.25 -20.09 19.94
CA LEU A 522 28.60 -21.26 19.12
C LEU A 522 27.38 -21.89 18.47
N ALA A 523 26.23 -21.85 19.15
CA ALA A 523 24.97 -22.37 18.64
C ALA A 523 24.36 -21.49 17.53
N ASP A 524 24.64 -20.19 17.57
CA ASP A 524 24.17 -19.18 16.60
C ASP A 524 25.27 -18.11 16.44
N PRO A 525 26.30 -18.34 15.61
CA PRO A 525 27.41 -17.41 15.42
C PRO A 525 27.02 -16.13 14.65
N SER A 526 26.05 -16.19 13.74
CA SER A 526 25.57 -15.07 12.91
C SER A 526 24.40 -14.34 13.59
#